data_ddd6448e0b5dfe5af06a3740f365e13b
#
_entry.id   ddd6448e0b5dfe5af06a3740f365e13b
#
_cell.length_a   1.000
_cell.length_b   1.000
_cell.length_c   1.000
_cell.angle_alpha   90.00
_cell.angle_beta   90.00
_cell.angle_gamma   90.00
#
_symmetry.space_group_name_H-M   'P 1'
#
loop_
_entity.id
_entity.type
_entity.pdbx_description
1 polymer ?
#
loop_
_entity_poly.entity_id
_entity_poly.type
_entity_poly.pdbx_seq_one_letter_code
_entity_poly.pdbx_strand_id
1 'polypeptide(L)'
;QGPKATVKESTGVYRPPKTVKQMLDKVRECITEDLNDDAALTPRFMEGISRLIKYLGTYKFIHEMGLLNTEEERQLLESSFIRFTYNKPDLSEEEIDTFISICGDQINHERMRVEEASLVRESEDSRNNDGKIHMAIVEALGKLRVSMTQNRSRIEKALEKLNGTRADRLKETGIV
;
A
#
# COMPACT_ATOMS: atom_id res chain seq x y z
N GLN A 1 27.54 -3.51 -21.68
CA GLN A 1 28.01 -3.59 -20.30
C GLN A 1 27.11 -2.87 -19.29
N GLY A 2 26.34 -1.88 -19.71
CA GLY A 2 25.37 -1.19 -18.90
C GLY A 2 24.22 -2.06 -18.35
N PRO A 3 23.77 -3.13 -19.02
CA PRO A 3 22.64 -3.93 -18.56
C PRO A 3 22.85 -4.70 -17.27
N LYS A 4 24.08 -4.93 -16.85
CA LYS A 4 24.39 -5.75 -15.68
C LYS A 4 24.07 -5.10 -14.34
N ALA A 5 24.22 -3.79 -14.24
CA ALA A 5 23.90 -3.06 -13.03
C ALA A 5 22.38 -2.99 -12.79
N THR A 6 21.63 -2.80 -13.87
CA THR A 6 20.17 -2.71 -13.84
C THR A 6 19.53 -4.01 -13.37
N VAL A 7 20.07 -5.16 -13.77
CA VAL A 7 19.55 -6.47 -13.38
C VAL A 7 19.76 -6.72 -11.88
N LYS A 8 20.89 -6.27 -11.32
CA LYS A 8 21.15 -6.41 -9.88
C LYS A 8 20.27 -5.51 -9.03
N GLU A 9 19.90 -4.35 -9.54
CA GLU A 9 19.00 -3.41 -8.83
C GLU A 9 17.56 -3.91 -8.78
N SER A 10 17.18 -4.75 -9.74
CA SER A 10 15.83 -5.32 -9.79
C SER A 10 15.63 -6.53 -8.89
N THR A 11 16.64 -6.96 -8.12
CA THR A 11 16.54 -8.14 -7.25
C THR A 11 15.69 -7.96 -6.01
N GLY A 12 14.95 -6.88 -5.88
CA GLY A 12 13.95 -6.72 -4.83
C GLY A 12 14.44 -6.17 -3.50
N VAL A 13 15.68 -5.68 -3.43
CA VAL A 13 16.16 -5.01 -2.23
C VAL A 13 15.59 -3.59 -2.19
N TYR A 14 14.70 -3.36 -1.24
CA TYR A 14 14.12 -2.03 -1.05
C TYR A 14 15.16 -1.07 -0.47
N ARG A 15 15.25 0.11 -1.07
CA ARG A 15 16.12 1.20 -0.59
C ARG A 15 15.25 2.37 -0.17
N PRO A 16 15.04 2.57 1.13
CA PRO A 16 14.22 3.68 1.59
C PRO A 16 14.88 5.03 1.28
N PRO A 17 14.09 6.09 1.07
CA PRO A 17 14.62 7.44 0.95
C PRO A 17 15.39 7.82 2.22
N LYS A 18 16.53 8.51 2.05
CA LYS A 18 17.39 8.91 3.17
C LYS A 18 17.39 10.40 3.42
N THR A 19 17.07 11.18 2.41
CA THR A 19 17.10 12.65 2.51
C THR A 19 15.70 13.24 2.39
N VAL A 20 15.52 14.42 2.96
CA VAL A 20 14.26 15.15 2.87
C VAL A 20 13.88 15.41 1.42
N LYS A 21 14.85 15.73 0.56
CA LYS A 21 14.59 15.95 -0.86
C LYS A 21 14.07 14.70 -1.54
N GLN A 22 14.71 13.54 -1.32
CA GLN A 22 14.26 12.27 -1.88
C GLN A 22 12.85 11.92 -1.42
N MET A 23 12.57 12.13 -0.14
CA MET A 23 11.25 11.85 0.42
C MET A 23 10.18 12.78 -0.15
N LEU A 24 10.49 14.07 -0.26
CA LEU A 24 9.58 15.06 -0.82
C LEU A 24 9.25 14.76 -2.29
N ASP A 25 10.23 14.34 -3.07
CA ASP A 25 10.02 13.94 -4.47
C ASP A 25 9.05 12.74 -4.56
N LYS A 26 9.23 11.74 -3.69
CA LYS A 26 8.31 10.59 -3.63
C LYS A 26 6.90 10.99 -3.22
N VAL A 27 6.76 11.88 -2.26
CA VAL A 27 5.45 12.39 -1.83
C VAL A 27 4.75 13.10 -2.97
N ARG A 28 5.46 13.93 -3.73
CA ARG A 28 4.90 14.63 -4.90
C ARG A 28 4.39 13.67 -5.97
N GLU A 29 5.03 12.53 -6.14
CA GLU A 29 4.58 11.51 -7.08
C GLU A 29 3.33 10.76 -6.60
N CYS A 30 3.13 10.67 -5.30
CA CYS A 30 2.10 9.83 -4.69
C CYS A 30 0.78 10.57 -4.42
N ILE A 31 0.80 11.88 -4.29
CA ILE A 31 -0.37 12.68 -3.91
C ILE A 31 -0.79 13.61 -5.04
N THR A 32 -2.06 14.06 -4.99
CA THR A 32 -2.62 14.94 -6.01
C THR A 32 -2.50 16.42 -5.65
N GLU A 33 -2.16 16.75 -4.40
CA GLU A 33 -1.97 18.11 -3.97
C GLU A 33 -0.74 18.73 -4.64
N ASP A 34 -0.85 19.98 -5.05
CA ASP A 34 0.29 20.69 -5.62
C ASP A 34 1.21 21.21 -4.51
N LEU A 35 2.38 20.62 -4.41
CA LEU A 35 3.42 20.98 -3.45
C LEU A 35 4.55 21.82 -4.06
N ASN A 36 4.34 22.35 -5.26
CA ASN A 36 5.35 23.20 -5.92
C ASN A 36 5.36 24.65 -5.37
N ASP A 37 4.30 25.03 -4.67
CA ASP A 37 4.22 26.31 -4.01
C ASP A 37 4.89 26.23 -2.62
N ASP A 38 5.81 27.15 -2.33
CA ASP A 38 6.48 27.23 -1.04
C ASP A 38 5.51 27.41 0.14
N ALA A 39 4.35 28.02 -0.10
CA ALA A 39 3.30 28.17 0.91
C ALA A 39 2.73 26.84 1.39
N ALA A 40 2.79 25.77 0.56
CA ALA A 40 2.35 24.43 0.94
C ALA A 40 3.36 23.73 1.86
N LEU A 41 4.63 24.17 1.88
CA LEU A 41 5.71 23.56 2.64
C LEU A 41 5.81 24.15 4.04
N THR A 42 4.75 23.99 4.83
CA THR A 42 4.72 24.47 6.21
C THR A 42 5.69 23.68 7.09
N PRO A 43 6.11 24.23 8.26
CA PRO A 43 6.94 23.48 9.21
C PRO A 43 6.32 22.14 9.63
N ARG A 44 5.00 22.09 9.83
CA ARG A 44 4.30 20.85 10.17
C ARG A 44 4.37 19.83 9.02
N PHE A 45 4.20 20.30 7.78
CA PHE A 45 4.34 19.44 6.61
C PHE A 45 5.75 18.86 6.50
N MET A 46 6.77 19.72 6.68
CA MET A 46 8.17 19.28 6.63
C MET A 46 8.53 18.33 7.76
N GLU A 47 7.93 18.48 8.93
CA GLU A 47 8.05 17.50 10.00
C GLU A 47 7.47 16.14 9.58
N GLY A 48 6.33 16.14 8.91
CA GLY A 48 5.73 14.93 8.33
C GLY A 48 6.65 14.24 7.34
N ILE A 49 7.32 15.00 6.47
CA ILE A 49 8.30 14.46 5.52
C ILE A 49 9.47 13.80 6.25
N SER A 50 10.00 14.45 7.27
CA SER A 50 11.11 13.90 8.08
C SER A 50 10.69 12.62 8.81
N ARG A 51 9.45 12.56 9.29
CA ARG A 51 8.90 11.36 9.94
C ARG A 51 8.72 10.21 8.96
N LEU A 52 8.29 10.49 7.73
CA LEU A 52 8.16 9.48 6.69
C LEU A 52 9.47 8.74 6.43
N ILE A 53 10.58 9.45 6.44
CA ILE A 53 11.91 8.83 6.27
C ILE A 53 12.11 7.76 7.35
N LYS A 54 11.74 8.06 8.58
CA LYS A 54 11.84 7.11 9.69
C LYS A 54 10.86 5.94 9.52
N TYR A 55 9.62 6.21 9.13
CA TYR A 55 8.60 5.17 8.94
C TYR A 55 9.02 4.16 7.87
N LEU A 56 9.48 4.64 6.72
CA LEU A 56 9.92 3.79 5.61
C LEU A 56 11.22 3.04 5.91
N GLY A 57 12.01 3.52 6.86
CA GLY A 57 13.25 2.89 7.30
C GLY A 57 13.07 1.85 8.42
N THR A 58 11.84 1.62 8.90
CA THR A 58 11.62 0.63 9.97
C THR A 58 11.85 -0.79 9.46
N TYR A 59 12.29 -1.66 10.35
CA TYR A 59 12.48 -3.07 10.02
C TYR A 59 11.21 -3.70 9.47
N LYS A 60 10.05 -3.41 10.07
CA LYS A 60 8.78 -3.98 9.62
C LYS A 60 8.44 -3.56 8.20
N PHE A 61 8.60 -2.28 7.86
CA PHE A 61 8.32 -1.81 6.50
C PHE A 61 9.24 -2.49 5.47
N ILE A 62 10.53 -2.51 5.77
CA ILE A 62 11.53 -3.15 4.89
C ILE A 62 11.24 -4.64 4.72
N HIS A 63 10.86 -5.32 5.81
CA HIS A 63 10.48 -6.73 5.78
C HIS A 63 9.27 -6.97 4.88
N GLU A 64 8.22 -6.18 5.05
CA GLU A 64 7.01 -6.30 4.22
C GLU A 64 7.32 -6.05 2.74
N MET A 65 8.16 -5.07 2.43
CA MET A 65 8.61 -4.83 1.06
C MET A 65 9.32 -6.03 0.47
N GLY A 66 10.11 -6.73 1.28
CA GLY A 66 10.84 -7.93 0.87
C GLY A 66 9.95 -9.14 0.58
N LEU A 67 8.74 -9.17 1.11
CA LEU A 67 7.78 -10.25 0.86
C LEU A 67 7.04 -10.11 -0.47
N LEU A 68 7.14 -8.97 -1.12
CA LEU A 68 6.43 -8.70 -2.37
C LEU A 68 7.19 -9.28 -3.56
N ASN A 69 6.43 -9.77 -4.55
CA ASN A 69 6.98 -10.53 -5.66
C ASN A 69 7.48 -9.65 -6.82
N THR A 70 6.88 -8.48 -7.02
CA THR A 70 7.14 -7.63 -8.18
C THR A 70 7.47 -6.20 -7.76
N GLU A 71 8.14 -5.48 -8.64
CA GLU A 71 8.44 -4.06 -8.43
C GLU A 71 7.15 -3.23 -8.40
N GLU A 72 6.16 -3.59 -9.20
CA GLU A 72 4.85 -2.91 -9.19
C GLU A 72 4.17 -3.03 -7.84
N GLU A 73 4.22 -4.19 -7.21
CA GLU A 73 3.66 -4.39 -5.88
C GLU A 73 4.42 -3.58 -4.83
N ARG A 74 5.73 -3.51 -4.92
CA ARG A 74 6.55 -2.69 -4.01
C ARG A 74 6.24 -1.21 -4.15
N GLN A 75 6.09 -0.73 -5.38
CA GLN A 75 5.68 0.65 -5.63
C GLN A 75 4.27 0.95 -5.09
N LEU A 76 3.34 0.01 -5.25
CA LEU A 76 1.99 0.15 -4.70
C LEU A 76 2.00 0.20 -3.17
N LEU A 77 2.78 -0.65 -2.51
CA LEU A 77 2.90 -0.64 -1.06
C LEU A 77 3.47 0.69 -0.57
N GLU A 78 4.57 1.12 -1.14
CA GLU A 78 5.22 2.38 -0.76
C GLU A 78 4.30 3.57 -0.99
N SER A 79 3.70 3.68 -2.17
CA SER A 79 2.83 4.82 -2.50
C SER A 79 1.57 4.84 -1.64
N SER A 80 0.98 3.69 -1.36
CA SER A 80 -0.19 3.60 -0.48
C SER A 80 0.16 4.05 0.94
N PHE A 81 1.29 3.57 1.46
CA PHE A 81 1.74 3.95 2.78
C PHE A 81 2.03 5.45 2.87
N ILE A 82 2.71 6.02 1.89
CA ILE A 82 2.98 7.46 1.81
C ILE A 82 1.66 8.24 1.79
N ARG A 83 0.70 7.86 0.97
CA ARG A 83 -0.59 8.54 0.87
C ARG A 83 -1.37 8.55 2.19
N PHE A 84 -1.29 7.47 2.97
CA PHE A 84 -1.95 7.42 4.26
C PHE A 84 -1.25 8.24 5.33
N THR A 85 0.06 8.44 5.24
CA THR A 85 0.87 8.89 6.38
C THR A 85 1.62 10.21 6.19
N TYR A 86 1.68 10.75 4.97
CA TYR A 86 2.49 11.96 4.70
C TYR A 86 2.06 13.18 5.52
N ASN A 87 0.80 13.26 5.90
CA ASN A 87 0.24 14.37 6.67
C ASN A 87 0.03 14.04 8.15
N LYS A 88 0.66 12.98 8.63
CA LYS A 88 0.49 12.49 9.99
C LYS A 88 1.85 12.35 10.70
N PRO A 89 2.48 13.46 11.15
CA PRO A 89 3.79 13.39 11.79
C PRO A 89 3.78 12.78 13.19
N ASP A 90 2.61 12.50 13.71
CA ASP A 90 2.33 12.19 15.11
C ASP A 90 1.92 10.72 15.32
N LEU A 91 2.19 9.82 14.36
CA LEU A 91 1.81 8.42 14.48
C LEU A 91 2.62 7.70 15.56
N SER A 92 1.93 6.88 16.35
CA SER A 92 2.58 5.93 17.24
C SER A 92 3.12 4.73 16.45
N GLU A 93 4.00 3.95 17.07
CA GLU A 93 4.54 2.73 16.44
C GLU A 93 3.44 1.73 16.08
N GLU A 94 2.46 1.57 16.96
CA GLU A 94 1.31 0.68 16.71
C GLU A 94 0.47 1.15 15.52
N GLU A 95 0.29 2.46 15.41
CA GLU A 95 -0.44 3.05 14.28
C GLU A 95 0.32 2.84 12.97
N ILE A 96 1.64 3.03 12.98
CA ILE A 96 2.50 2.76 11.81
C ILE A 96 2.37 1.30 11.39
N ASP A 97 2.48 0.38 12.33
CA ASP A 97 2.34 -1.05 12.07
C ASP A 97 0.98 -1.40 11.47
N THR A 98 -0.07 -0.77 11.98
CA THR A 98 -1.43 -0.97 11.46
C THR A 98 -1.57 -0.44 10.04
N PHE A 99 -1.02 0.74 9.73
CA PHE A 99 -1.02 1.25 8.36
C PHE A 99 -0.26 0.36 7.40
N ILE A 100 0.88 -0.18 7.82
CA ILE A 100 1.65 -1.14 7.00
C ILE A 100 0.79 -2.38 6.70
N SER A 101 0.10 -2.91 7.71
CA SER A 101 -0.78 -4.07 7.54
C SER A 101 -1.95 -3.80 6.58
N ILE A 102 -2.56 -2.63 6.69
CA ILE A 102 -3.64 -2.19 5.79
C ILE A 102 -3.12 -2.12 4.35
N CYS A 103 -1.95 -1.55 4.14
CA CYS A 103 -1.34 -1.48 2.80
C CYS A 103 -1.05 -2.87 2.24
N GLY A 104 -0.60 -3.81 3.08
CA GLY A 104 -0.43 -5.21 2.69
C GLY A 104 -1.74 -5.87 2.27
N ASP A 105 -2.82 -5.62 2.99
CA ASP A 105 -4.14 -6.11 2.63
C ASP A 105 -4.63 -5.53 1.29
N GLN A 106 -4.28 -4.29 0.99
CA GLN A 106 -4.58 -3.69 -0.32
C GLN A 106 -3.82 -4.37 -1.46
N ILE A 107 -2.57 -4.75 -1.24
CA ILE A 107 -1.81 -5.54 -2.22
C ILE A 107 -2.47 -6.90 -2.45
N ASN A 108 -2.91 -7.57 -1.39
CA ASN A 108 -3.65 -8.82 -1.51
C ASN A 108 -4.95 -8.64 -2.28
N HIS A 109 -5.66 -7.55 -2.05
CA HIS A 109 -6.87 -7.23 -2.80
C HIS A 109 -6.58 -7.06 -4.30
N GLU A 110 -5.50 -6.39 -4.64
CA GLU A 110 -5.10 -6.20 -6.04
C GLU A 110 -4.74 -7.55 -6.70
N ARG A 111 -4.05 -8.44 -5.98
CA ARG A 111 -3.78 -9.80 -6.46
C ARG A 111 -5.08 -10.56 -6.75
N MET A 112 -6.06 -10.45 -5.88
CA MET A 112 -7.37 -11.07 -6.07
C MET A 112 -8.11 -10.48 -7.28
N ARG A 113 -8.00 -9.18 -7.51
CA ARG A 113 -8.59 -8.55 -8.69
C ARG A 113 -8.00 -9.07 -9.99
N VAL A 114 -6.68 -9.26 -10.04
CA VAL A 114 -5.99 -9.81 -11.21
C VAL A 114 -6.44 -11.26 -11.45
N GLU A 115 -6.54 -12.06 -10.39
CA GLU A 115 -7.04 -13.44 -10.47
C GLU A 115 -8.50 -13.46 -10.93
N GLU A 116 -9.35 -12.60 -10.41
CA GLU A 116 -10.74 -12.47 -10.85
C GLU A 116 -10.84 -12.22 -12.35
N ALA A 117 -10.07 -11.26 -12.86
CA ALA A 117 -10.07 -10.94 -14.29
C ALA A 117 -9.65 -12.15 -15.14
N SER A 118 -8.67 -12.92 -14.67
CA SER A 118 -8.22 -14.15 -15.34
C SER A 118 -9.32 -15.21 -15.35
N LEU A 119 -9.97 -15.45 -14.21
CA LEU A 119 -11.05 -16.43 -14.10
C LEU A 119 -12.28 -16.05 -14.94
N VAL A 120 -12.60 -14.77 -15.04
CA VAL A 120 -13.68 -14.27 -15.90
C VAL A 120 -13.38 -14.63 -17.36
N ARG A 121 -12.16 -14.40 -17.83
CA ARG A 121 -11.77 -14.76 -19.21
C ARG A 121 -11.85 -16.25 -19.43
N GLU A 122 -11.34 -17.06 -18.51
CA GLU A 122 -11.41 -18.52 -18.61
C GLU A 122 -12.86 -19.02 -18.60
N SER A 123 -13.73 -18.40 -17.80
CA SER A 123 -15.16 -18.71 -17.77
C SER A 123 -15.82 -18.45 -19.12
N GLU A 124 -15.51 -17.36 -19.77
CA GLU A 124 -16.05 -17.04 -21.09
C GLU A 124 -15.56 -18.03 -22.15
N ASP A 125 -14.28 -18.40 -22.12
CA ASP A 125 -13.68 -19.34 -23.06
C ASP A 125 -14.23 -20.76 -22.90
N SER A 126 -14.54 -21.18 -21.68
CA SER A 126 -15.00 -22.54 -21.37
C SER A 126 -16.51 -22.73 -21.54
N ARG A 127 -17.27 -21.65 -21.63
CA ARG A 127 -18.76 -21.70 -21.60
C ARG A 127 -19.37 -22.69 -22.58
N ASN A 128 -18.85 -22.77 -23.80
CA ASN A 128 -19.37 -23.60 -24.86
C ASN A 128 -18.53 -24.86 -25.15
N ASN A 129 -17.41 -25.07 -24.44
CA ASN A 129 -16.44 -26.12 -24.75
C ASN A 129 -16.46 -27.28 -23.77
N ASP A 130 -16.51 -26.99 -22.46
CA ASP A 130 -16.49 -28.00 -21.41
C ASP A 130 -17.29 -27.52 -20.20
N GLY A 131 -18.47 -28.12 -20.00
CA GLY A 131 -19.38 -27.76 -18.93
C GLY A 131 -18.83 -28.00 -17.53
N LYS A 132 -18.02 -29.03 -17.33
CA LYS A 132 -17.40 -29.33 -16.02
C LYS A 132 -16.34 -28.34 -15.67
N ILE A 133 -15.47 -27.99 -16.61
CA ILE A 133 -14.43 -26.98 -16.44
C ILE A 133 -15.07 -25.62 -16.19
N HIS A 134 -16.09 -25.29 -16.98
CA HIS A 134 -16.82 -24.03 -16.79
C HIS A 134 -17.42 -23.91 -15.40
N MET A 135 -18.09 -24.95 -14.92
CA MET A 135 -18.67 -24.93 -13.56
C MET A 135 -17.62 -24.81 -12.47
N ALA A 136 -16.48 -25.49 -12.63
CA ALA A 136 -15.38 -25.38 -11.67
C ALA A 136 -14.82 -23.95 -11.60
N ILE A 137 -14.70 -23.28 -12.75
CA ILE A 137 -14.23 -21.89 -12.83
C ILE A 137 -15.25 -20.95 -12.17
N VAL A 138 -16.53 -21.12 -12.46
CA VAL A 138 -17.62 -20.33 -11.84
C VAL A 138 -17.61 -20.48 -10.33
N GLU A 139 -17.42 -21.69 -9.83
CA GLU A 139 -17.33 -21.96 -8.39
C GLU A 139 -16.11 -21.28 -7.75
N ALA A 140 -14.95 -21.40 -8.40
CA ALA A 140 -13.72 -20.73 -7.96
C ALA A 140 -13.89 -19.21 -7.93
N LEU A 141 -14.52 -18.65 -8.94
CA LEU A 141 -14.83 -17.23 -9.04
C LEU A 141 -15.75 -16.76 -7.91
N GLY A 142 -16.77 -17.56 -7.57
CA GLY A 142 -17.65 -17.27 -6.44
C GLY A 142 -16.90 -17.20 -5.10
N LYS A 143 -16.03 -18.18 -4.85
CA LYS A 143 -15.19 -18.21 -3.64
C LYS A 143 -14.24 -17.03 -3.56
N LEU A 144 -13.61 -16.69 -4.69
CA LEU A 144 -12.70 -15.55 -4.77
C LEU A 144 -13.42 -14.24 -4.45
N ARG A 145 -14.62 -14.03 -4.99
CA ARG A 145 -15.42 -12.83 -4.75
C ARG A 145 -15.83 -12.68 -3.29
N VAL A 146 -16.13 -13.78 -2.62
CA VAL A 146 -16.37 -13.77 -1.17
C VAL A 146 -15.12 -13.33 -0.42
N SER A 147 -13.96 -13.87 -0.76
CA SER A 147 -12.68 -13.47 -0.15
C SER A 147 -12.36 -12.01 -0.39
N MET A 148 -12.63 -11.49 -1.58
CA MET A 148 -12.43 -10.07 -1.91
C MET A 148 -13.32 -9.16 -1.04
N THR A 149 -14.59 -9.53 -0.89
CA THR A 149 -15.53 -8.78 -0.04
C THR A 149 -15.09 -8.78 1.42
N GLN A 150 -14.67 -9.91 1.94
CA GLN A 150 -14.16 -10.04 3.31
C GLN A 150 -12.89 -9.20 3.51
N ASN A 151 -11.99 -9.22 2.56
CA ASN A 151 -10.76 -8.44 2.63
C ASN A 151 -11.05 -6.93 2.62
N ARG A 152 -11.94 -6.48 1.75
CA ARG A 152 -12.37 -5.08 1.71
C ARG A 152 -12.99 -4.65 3.03
N SER A 153 -13.88 -5.46 3.59
CA SER A 153 -14.51 -5.19 4.89
C SER A 153 -13.47 -5.08 6.01
N ARG A 154 -12.47 -5.96 6.01
CA ARG A 154 -11.39 -5.92 6.99
C ARG A 154 -10.57 -4.63 6.89
N ILE A 155 -10.24 -4.20 5.67
CA ILE A 155 -9.53 -2.93 5.43
C ILE A 155 -10.35 -1.75 5.96
N GLU A 156 -11.63 -1.68 5.61
CA GLU A 156 -12.51 -0.58 6.04
C GLU A 156 -12.64 -0.51 7.55
N LYS A 157 -12.82 -1.64 8.22
CA LYS A 157 -12.92 -1.71 9.68
C LYS A 157 -11.60 -1.34 10.35
N ALA A 158 -10.48 -1.77 9.80
CA ALA A 158 -9.17 -1.44 10.35
C ALA A 158 -8.89 0.06 10.25
N LEU A 159 -9.22 0.69 9.12
CA LEU A 159 -9.09 2.14 8.93
C LEU A 159 -9.99 2.93 9.89
N GLU A 160 -11.23 2.51 10.04
CA GLU A 160 -12.18 3.16 10.95
C GLU A 160 -11.69 3.09 12.39
N LYS A 161 -11.28 1.91 12.85
CA LYS A 161 -10.75 1.71 14.20
C LYS A 161 -9.47 2.53 14.42
N LEU A 162 -8.57 2.53 13.46
CA LEU A 162 -7.30 3.26 13.53
C LEU A 162 -7.53 4.77 13.63
N ASN A 163 -8.43 5.32 12.82
CA ASN A 163 -8.76 6.74 12.84
C ASN A 163 -9.41 7.14 14.15
N GLY A 164 -10.28 6.31 14.71
CA GLY A 164 -10.90 6.54 16.02
C GLY A 164 -9.88 6.52 17.16
N THR A 165 -9.00 5.53 17.20
CA THR A 165 -7.94 5.41 18.19
C THR A 165 -6.98 6.58 18.13
N ARG A 166 -6.58 6.99 16.93
CA ARG A 166 -5.70 8.12 16.73
C ARG A 166 -6.34 9.43 17.18
N ALA A 167 -7.62 9.64 16.87
CA ALA A 167 -8.36 10.83 17.30
C ALA A 167 -8.42 10.92 18.83
N ASP A 168 -8.70 9.82 19.51
CA ASP A 168 -8.75 9.76 20.97
C ASP A 168 -7.39 10.06 21.59
N ARG A 169 -6.32 9.47 21.06
CA ARG A 169 -4.95 9.71 21.52
C ARG A 169 -4.55 11.18 21.37
N LEU A 170 -4.90 11.80 20.27
CA LEU A 170 -4.57 13.22 20.02
C LEU A 170 -5.35 14.13 20.96
N LYS A 171 -6.58 13.82 21.31
CA LYS A 171 -7.35 14.56 22.31
C LYS A 171 -6.69 14.50 23.69
N GLU A 172 -6.25 13.31 24.11
CA GLU A 172 -5.58 13.10 25.40
C GLU A 172 -4.28 13.91 25.51
N THR A 173 -3.57 14.07 24.40
CA THR A 173 -2.32 14.84 24.36
C THR A 173 -2.52 16.33 24.15
N GLY A 174 -3.75 16.79 23.95
CA GLY A 174 -4.07 18.20 23.72
C GLY A 174 -3.64 18.75 22.36
N ILE A 175 -3.34 17.91 21.40
CA ILE A 175 -2.89 18.30 20.04
C ILE A 175 -4.06 18.72 19.15
N VAL A 176 -5.26 18.28 19.47
CA VAL A 176 -6.47 18.56 18.68
C VAL A 176 -7.29 19.65 19.34
#